data_d973f18f98498aaa4c4150c5257262f0
#
_entry.id   d973f18f98498aaa4c4150c5257262f0
#
_cell.length_a   1.000
_cell.length_b   1.000
_cell.length_c   1.000
_cell.angle_alpha   90.00
_cell.angle_beta   90.00
_cell.angle_gamma   90.00
#
_symmetry.space_group_name_H-M   'P 1'
#
loop_
_entity.id
_entity.type
_entity.pdbx_description
1 polymer ?
#
loop_
_entity_poly.entity_id
_entity_poly.type
_entity_poly.pdbx_seq_one_letter_code
_entity_poly.pdbx_strand_id
1 'polypeptide(L)'
;MNPAPVSPLAVKASGLVKRYGDVLAVDGLDLEIPAGQFFGLLGPNGSGKTSTIHMLATLIRPTSGSASVHGHDVLRESVQTRASIGLVFQESALDRTLSIAENLRFAGLLYNLPAKVIEERAAGLLELFGLADKRNRPVGSLSGGMRRALDIVRGVIHHPKILFLDEPTIGLDLPNRRKIWRFIENLRAQSGMTVLLTTHYLEEADTCDRVAFIKSGKLVQSGSPAEMIASLGRYIVEIESPDVATLSLRLAPVLGPCLREGNIAYFRYADDDVTRLASLQSEAGIQVRALRWRQPNLNDVFLWVAEGKL
;
A
#
# COMPACT_ATOMS: atom_id res chain seq x y z
N MET A 1 15.38 1.27 -32.04
CA MET A 1 14.76 0.60 -30.87
C MET A 1 13.30 1.02 -30.86
N ASN A 2 12.36 0.11 -31.14
CA ASN A 2 10.95 0.40 -30.93
C ASN A 2 10.71 0.56 -29.41
N PRO A 3 10.00 1.62 -28.96
CA PRO A 3 9.61 1.71 -27.57
C PRO A 3 8.79 0.47 -27.23
N ALA A 4 9.08 -0.14 -26.07
CA ALA A 4 8.29 -1.25 -25.56
C ALA A 4 6.81 -0.85 -25.52
N PRO A 5 5.87 -1.74 -25.87
CA PRO A 5 4.46 -1.41 -25.87
C PRO A 5 4.08 -0.94 -24.47
N VAL A 6 3.53 0.27 -24.37
CA VAL A 6 3.05 0.82 -23.11
C VAL A 6 1.90 -0.07 -22.62
N SER A 7 2.09 -0.75 -21.50
CA SER A 7 1.03 -1.59 -20.93
C SER A 7 -0.21 -0.74 -20.67
N PRO A 8 -1.41 -1.25 -20.99
CA PRO A 8 -2.63 -0.52 -20.74
C PRO A 8 -2.75 -0.14 -19.27
N LEU A 9 -3.29 1.04 -18.98
CA LEU A 9 -3.47 1.48 -17.58
C LEU A 9 -4.65 0.73 -16.95
N ALA A 10 -4.40 0.14 -15.79
CA ALA A 10 -5.47 -0.45 -14.96
C ALA A 10 -6.21 0.63 -14.17
N VAL A 11 -5.49 1.68 -13.72
CA VAL A 11 -6.06 2.85 -13.07
C VAL A 11 -5.45 4.10 -13.68
N LYS A 12 -6.31 5.09 -13.94
CA LYS A 12 -5.90 6.46 -14.27
C LYS A 12 -6.77 7.42 -13.49
N ALA A 13 -6.15 8.32 -12.73
CA ALA A 13 -6.82 9.43 -12.07
C ALA A 13 -6.11 10.73 -12.46
N SER A 14 -6.88 11.80 -12.70
CA SER A 14 -6.37 13.10 -13.11
C SER A 14 -7.05 14.20 -12.30
N GLY A 15 -6.25 14.93 -11.52
CA GLY A 15 -6.68 16.02 -10.66
C GLY A 15 -7.80 15.61 -9.69
N LEU A 16 -7.77 14.37 -9.17
CA LEU A 16 -8.85 13.80 -8.38
C LEU A 16 -8.96 14.50 -7.03
N VAL A 17 -10.15 15.02 -6.70
CA VAL A 17 -10.41 15.75 -5.47
C VAL A 17 -11.56 15.11 -4.71
N LYS A 18 -11.40 15.03 -3.37
CA LYS A 18 -12.50 14.69 -2.45
C LYS A 18 -12.53 15.59 -1.25
N ARG A 19 -13.68 16.23 -1.07
CA ARG A 19 -13.98 17.09 0.08
C ARG A 19 -15.15 16.51 0.86
N TYR A 20 -15.04 16.52 2.17
CA TYR A 20 -16.10 16.18 3.13
C TYR A 20 -16.35 17.39 4.01
N GLY A 21 -17.40 18.18 3.75
CA GLY A 21 -17.58 19.46 4.39
C GLY A 21 -16.34 20.34 4.21
N ASP A 22 -15.71 20.74 5.31
CA ASP A 22 -14.50 21.57 5.30
C ASP A 22 -13.20 20.76 5.14
N VAL A 23 -13.27 19.43 5.25
CA VAL A 23 -12.07 18.57 5.16
C VAL A 23 -11.77 18.21 3.70
N LEU A 24 -10.60 18.63 3.21
CA LEU A 24 -10.07 18.25 1.91
C LEU A 24 -9.26 16.95 2.08
N ALA A 25 -9.92 15.82 1.81
CA ALA A 25 -9.33 14.49 2.03
C ALA A 25 -8.40 14.04 0.89
N VAL A 26 -8.71 14.43 -0.36
CA VAL A 26 -7.87 14.21 -1.55
C VAL A 26 -7.81 15.53 -2.31
N ASP A 27 -6.61 15.97 -2.69
CA ASP A 27 -6.34 17.30 -3.22
C ASP A 27 -5.53 17.22 -4.54
N GLY A 28 -6.25 17.10 -5.65
CA GLY A 28 -5.64 17.13 -6.99
C GLY A 28 -4.75 15.90 -7.26
N LEU A 29 -5.18 14.70 -6.88
CA LEU A 29 -4.38 13.48 -7.03
C LEU A 29 -4.32 13.05 -8.49
N ASP A 30 -3.10 12.95 -9.04
CA ASP A 30 -2.78 12.29 -10.30
C ASP A 30 -2.18 10.92 -10.00
N LEU A 31 -2.73 9.85 -10.60
CA LEU A 31 -2.29 8.48 -10.37
C LEU A 31 -2.44 7.64 -11.64
N GLU A 32 -1.38 6.96 -12.03
CA GLU A 32 -1.38 6.01 -13.15
C GLU A 32 -0.80 4.67 -12.68
N ILE A 33 -1.58 3.60 -12.85
CA ILE A 33 -1.19 2.23 -12.49
C ILE A 33 -1.29 1.37 -13.75
N PRO A 34 -0.17 0.88 -14.29
CA PRO A 34 -0.16 -0.11 -15.38
C PRO A 34 -0.86 -1.42 -15.00
N ALA A 35 -1.45 -2.08 -15.98
CA ALA A 35 -2.07 -3.39 -15.77
C ALA A 35 -1.04 -4.44 -15.33
N GLY A 36 -1.47 -5.34 -14.44
CA GLY A 36 -0.64 -6.42 -13.89
C GLY A 36 0.30 -5.99 -12.77
N GLN A 37 0.38 -4.71 -12.42
CA GLN A 37 1.22 -4.25 -11.32
C GLN A 37 0.62 -4.52 -9.95
N PHE A 38 1.52 -4.75 -8.99
CA PHE A 38 1.25 -4.69 -7.57
C PHE A 38 1.65 -3.30 -7.05
N PHE A 39 0.67 -2.46 -6.78
CA PHE A 39 0.86 -1.06 -6.44
C PHE A 39 0.47 -0.76 -4.99
N GLY A 40 1.38 -0.13 -4.25
CA GLY A 40 1.16 0.28 -2.86
C GLY A 40 0.85 1.78 -2.76
N LEU A 41 -0.26 2.13 -2.12
CA LEU A 41 -0.61 3.50 -1.76
C LEU A 41 -0.35 3.72 -0.28
N LEU A 42 0.74 4.42 0.04
CA LEU A 42 1.30 4.56 1.37
C LEU A 42 0.99 5.94 1.96
N GLY A 43 0.94 6.02 3.26
CA GLY A 43 0.77 7.31 3.94
C GLY A 43 0.21 7.15 5.35
N PRO A 44 0.29 8.19 6.19
CA PRO A 44 -0.28 8.17 7.53
C PRO A 44 -1.80 8.08 7.51
N ASN A 45 -2.39 7.81 8.66
CA ASN A 45 -3.85 7.85 8.82
C ASN A 45 -4.37 9.25 8.48
N GLY A 46 -5.51 9.32 7.77
CA GLY A 46 -6.09 10.57 7.31
C GLY A 46 -5.41 11.20 6.08
N SER A 47 -4.42 10.54 5.46
CA SER A 47 -3.75 11.08 4.26
C SER A 47 -4.58 11.03 2.97
N GLY A 48 -5.72 10.34 2.95
CA GLY A 48 -6.60 10.23 1.79
C GLY A 48 -6.61 8.86 1.08
N LYS A 49 -5.87 7.85 1.56
CA LYS A 49 -5.76 6.51 0.94
C LYS A 49 -7.11 5.84 0.73
N THR A 50 -7.87 5.64 1.81
CA THR A 50 -9.21 5.02 1.77
C THR A 50 -10.17 5.82 0.89
N SER A 51 -10.16 7.16 0.98
CA SER A 51 -11.00 8.00 0.11
C SER A 51 -10.64 7.83 -1.37
N THR A 52 -9.36 7.67 -1.69
CA THR A 52 -8.90 7.40 -3.06
C THR A 52 -9.43 6.06 -3.56
N ILE A 53 -9.23 4.97 -2.81
CA ILE A 53 -9.77 3.64 -3.18
C ILE A 53 -11.29 3.70 -3.32
N HIS A 54 -12.00 4.35 -2.40
CA HIS A 54 -13.46 4.44 -2.45
C HIS A 54 -13.97 5.20 -3.68
N MET A 55 -13.27 6.24 -4.13
CA MET A 55 -13.60 6.92 -5.40
C MET A 55 -13.36 6.01 -6.61
N LEU A 56 -12.21 5.34 -6.67
CA LEU A 56 -11.88 4.40 -7.74
C LEU A 56 -12.82 3.20 -7.76
N ALA A 57 -13.27 2.73 -6.61
CA ALA A 57 -14.25 1.65 -6.46
C ALA A 57 -15.71 2.09 -6.67
N THR A 58 -15.95 3.35 -7.02
CA THR A 58 -17.30 3.91 -7.25
C THR A 58 -18.20 3.97 -6.00
N LEU A 59 -17.64 3.83 -4.79
CA LEU A 59 -18.39 3.89 -3.54
C LEU A 59 -18.76 5.31 -3.15
N ILE A 60 -17.87 6.26 -3.47
CA ILE A 60 -18.10 7.69 -3.25
C ILE A 60 -17.79 8.45 -4.55
N ARG A 61 -18.51 9.55 -4.78
CA ARG A 61 -18.24 10.41 -5.93
C ARG A 61 -17.08 11.36 -5.64
N PRO A 62 -16.14 11.55 -6.58
CA PRO A 62 -15.21 12.67 -6.53
C PRO A 62 -15.94 14.00 -6.41
N THR A 63 -15.32 14.99 -5.77
CA THR A 63 -15.79 16.37 -5.77
C THR A 63 -15.45 17.06 -7.10
N SER A 64 -14.25 16.76 -7.64
CA SER A 64 -13.81 17.17 -8.98
C SER A 64 -12.69 16.23 -9.47
N GLY A 65 -12.22 16.48 -10.70
CA GLY A 65 -11.28 15.61 -11.38
C GLY A 65 -11.96 14.43 -12.06
N SER A 66 -11.17 13.50 -12.59
CA SER A 66 -11.66 12.33 -13.31
C SER A 66 -10.85 11.09 -12.92
N ALA A 67 -11.48 9.92 -13.01
CA ALA A 67 -10.76 8.65 -12.86
C ALA A 67 -11.39 7.58 -13.76
N SER A 68 -10.55 6.66 -14.23
CA SER A 68 -10.98 5.44 -14.91
C SER A 68 -10.29 4.22 -14.32
N VAL A 69 -11.01 3.11 -14.31
CA VAL A 69 -10.51 1.81 -13.85
C VAL A 69 -10.76 0.81 -14.96
N HIS A 70 -9.70 0.15 -15.41
CA HIS A 70 -9.72 -0.80 -16.52
C HIS A 70 -10.41 -0.21 -17.79
N GLY A 71 -10.15 1.09 -18.04
CA GLY A 71 -10.72 1.83 -19.18
C GLY A 71 -12.13 2.41 -18.95
N HIS A 72 -12.82 2.06 -17.85
CA HIS A 72 -14.17 2.53 -17.54
C HIS A 72 -14.14 3.77 -16.64
N ASP A 73 -14.86 4.82 -17.01
CA ASP A 73 -15.03 6.03 -16.20
C ASP A 73 -15.81 5.70 -14.92
N VAL A 74 -15.26 6.06 -13.76
CA VAL A 74 -15.84 5.70 -12.44
C VAL A 74 -17.20 6.33 -12.16
N LEU A 75 -17.56 7.42 -12.85
CA LEU A 75 -18.85 8.10 -12.70
C LEU A 75 -19.87 7.65 -13.76
N ARG A 76 -19.45 7.57 -15.02
CA ARG A 76 -20.35 7.32 -16.15
C ARG A 76 -20.57 5.84 -16.42
N GLU A 77 -19.55 5.01 -16.12
CA GLU A 77 -19.53 3.57 -16.37
C GLU A 77 -19.34 2.78 -15.06
N SER A 78 -20.00 3.24 -14.00
CA SER A 78 -19.81 2.69 -12.66
C SER A 78 -20.19 1.19 -12.53
N VAL A 79 -21.10 0.68 -13.35
CA VAL A 79 -21.47 -0.74 -13.37
C VAL A 79 -20.33 -1.57 -13.96
N GLN A 80 -19.76 -1.14 -15.09
CA GLN A 80 -18.64 -1.80 -15.75
C GLN A 80 -17.39 -1.74 -14.85
N THR A 81 -17.15 -0.58 -14.23
CA THR A 81 -16.09 -0.42 -13.24
C THR A 81 -16.23 -1.46 -12.11
N ARG A 82 -17.39 -1.55 -11.47
CA ARG A 82 -17.64 -2.54 -10.39
C ARG A 82 -17.50 -3.98 -10.86
N ALA A 83 -17.88 -4.29 -12.09
CA ALA A 83 -17.71 -5.64 -12.64
C ALA A 83 -16.23 -6.01 -12.85
N SER A 84 -15.35 -5.02 -13.04
CA SER A 84 -13.92 -5.23 -13.27
C SER A 84 -13.08 -5.26 -11.99
N ILE A 85 -13.63 -4.84 -10.84
CA ILE A 85 -12.90 -4.72 -9.58
C ILE A 85 -13.34 -5.76 -8.54
N GLY A 86 -12.36 -6.25 -7.76
CA GLY A 86 -12.58 -6.84 -6.45
C GLY A 86 -12.24 -5.82 -5.37
N LEU A 87 -12.97 -5.80 -4.29
CA LEU A 87 -12.73 -4.88 -3.18
C LEU A 87 -12.77 -5.61 -1.85
N VAL A 88 -11.70 -5.43 -1.07
CA VAL A 88 -11.58 -5.90 0.31
C VAL A 88 -11.47 -4.69 1.21
N PHE A 89 -12.49 -4.48 2.02
CA PHE A 89 -12.56 -3.36 2.96
C PHE A 89 -11.64 -3.57 4.16
N GLN A 90 -11.33 -2.50 4.88
CA GLN A 90 -10.63 -2.58 6.15
C GLN A 90 -11.44 -3.41 7.17
N GLU A 91 -12.75 -3.19 7.27
CA GLU A 91 -13.66 -4.01 8.05
C GLU A 91 -14.20 -5.17 7.21
N SER A 92 -14.39 -6.33 7.84
CA SER A 92 -14.93 -7.50 7.16
C SER A 92 -16.38 -7.29 6.76
N ALA A 93 -16.69 -7.56 5.49
CA ALA A 93 -18.03 -7.48 4.92
C ALA A 93 -18.71 -8.86 4.82
N LEU A 94 -18.24 -9.86 5.59
CA LEU A 94 -18.80 -11.20 5.67
C LEU A 94 -20.00 -11.24 6.63
N ASP A 95 -21.03 -11.95 6.24
CA ASP A 95 -22.11 -12.31 7.17
C ASP A 95 -21.63 -13.42 8.10
N ARG A 96 -21.57 -13.15 9.39
CA ARG A 96 -21.06 -14.07 10.42
C ARG A 96 -21.99 -15.23 10.71
N THR A 97 -23.27 -15.09 10.38
CA THR A 97 -24.31 -16.13 10.62
C THR A 97 -24.34 -17.17 9.51
N LEU A 98 -23.94 -16.78 8.31
CA LEU A 98 -23.83 -17.66 7.15
C LEU A 98 -22.54 -18.49 7.19
N SER A 99 -22.58 -19.66 6.55
CA SER A 99 -21.40 -20.47 6.29
C SER A 99 -20.46 -19.81 5.27
N ILE A 100 -19.24 -20.32 5.16
CA ILE A 100 -18.28 -19.89 4.13
C ILE A 100 -18.89 -20.05 2.73
N ALA A 101 -19.49 -21.24 2.45
CA ALA A 101 -20.09 -21.52 1.14
C ALA A 101 -21.23 -20.56 0.80
N GLU A 102 -22.10 -20.25 1.77
CA GLU A 102 -23.21 -19.31 1.57
C GLU A 102 -22.73 -17.89 1.31
N ASN A 103 -21.71 -17.39 2.04
CA ASN A 103 -21.11 -16.08 1.78
C ASN A 103 -20.53 -16.00 0.36
N LEU A 104 -19.83 -17.04 -0.11
CA LEU A 104 -19.26 -17.07 -1.45
C LEU A 104 -20.33 -17.20 -2.53
N ARG A 105 -21.36 -18.01 -2.27
CA ARG A 105 -22.51 -18.14 -3.17
C ARG A 105 -23.23 -16.80 -3.32
N PHE A 106 -23.51 -16.13 -2.21
CA PHE A 106 -24.12 -14.79 -2.22
C PHE A 106 -23.27 -13.80 -3.04
N ALA A 107 -21.95 -13.75 -2.80
CA ALA A 107 -21.05 -12.89 -3.55
C ALA A 107 -21.06 -13.19 -5.05
N GLY A 108 -21.00 -14.45 -5.45
CA GLY A 108 -21.02 -14.83 -6.87
C GLY A 108 -22.34 -14.49 -7.56
N LEU A 109 -23.47 -14.65 -6.88
CA LEU A 109 -24.78 -14.29 -7.39
C LEU A 109 -24.93 -12.78 -7.66
N LEU A 110 -24.29 -11.91 -6.87
CA LEU A 110 -24.27 -10.45 -7.11
C LEU A 110 -23.63 -10.09 -8.45
N TYR A 111 -22.73 -10.96 -8.96
CA TYR A 111 -22.11 -10.82 -10.28
C TYR A 111 -22.75 -11.68 -11.36
N ASN A 112 -23.98 -12.19 -11.11
CA ASN A 112 -24.73 -13.06 -12.03
C ASN A 112 -23.98 -14.32 -12.46
N LEU A 113 -23.10 -14.86 -11.60
CA LEU A 113 -22.40 -16.11 -11.90
C LEU A 113 -23.32 -17.31 -11.76
N PRO A 114 -23.27 -18.29 -12.69
CA PRO A 114 -23.99 -19.55 -12.55
C PRO A 114 -23.56 -20.32 -11.29
N ALA A 115 -24.48 -20.99 -10.62
CA ALA A 115 -24.20 -21.72 -9.37
C ALA A 115 -23.04 -22.71 -9.50
N LYS A 116 -22.95 -23.44 -10.62
CA LYS A 116 -21.84 -24.36 -10.90
C LYS A 116 -20.49 -23.66 -10.95
N VAL A 117 -20.43 -22.49 -11.59
CA VAL A 117 -19.19 -21.68 -11.68
C VAL A 117 -18.78 -21.18 -10.30
N ILE A 118 -19.75 -20.75 -9.48
CA ILE A 118 -19.46 -20.31 -8.10
C ILE A 118 -18.87 -21.47 -7.29
N GLU A 119 -19.46 -22.65 -7.36
CA GLU A 119 -19.00 -23.84 -6.65
C GLU A 119 -17.56 -24.22 -7.06
N GLU A 120 -17.28 -24.29 -8.36
CA GLU A 120 -15.96 -24.62 -8.90
C GLU A 120 -14.89 -23.61 -8.45
N ARG A 121 -15.18 -22.31 -8.57
CA ARG A 121 -14.26 -21.24 -8.16
C ARG A 121 -14.06 -21.21 -6.65
N ALA A 122 -15.15 -21.35 -5.88
CA ALA A 122 -15.09 -21.40 -4.43
C ALA A 122 -14.23 -22.57 -3.94
N ALA A 123 -14.40 -23.76 -4.53
CA ALA A 123 -13.60 -24.93 -4.17
C ALA A 123 -12.11 -24.68 -4.37
N GLY A 124 -11.69 -24.23 -5.55
CA GLY A 124 -10.26 -23.93 -5.83
C GLY A 124 -9.68 -22.83 -4.94
N LEU A 125 -10.43 -21.74 -4.73
CA LEU A 125 -9.99 -20.65 -3.85
C LEU A 125 -9.90 -21.11 -2.39
N LEU A 126 -10.87 -21.87 -1.88
CA LEU A 126 -10.85 -22.36 -0.50
C LEU A 126 -9.71 -23.36 -0.27
N GLU A 127 -9.38 -24.20 -1.25
CA GLU A 127 -8.25 -25.11 -1.18
C GLU A 127 -6.93 -24.32 -1.07
N LEU A 128 -6.75 -23.31 -1.92
CA LEU A 128 -5.58 -22.44 -1.92
C LEU A 128 -5.37 -21.73 -0.55
N PHE A 129 -6.46 -21.40 0.15
CA PHE A 129 -6.40 -20.78 1.49
C PHE A 129 -6.39 -21.77 2.66
N GLY A 130 -6.50 -23.06 2.41
CA GLY A 130 -6.64 -24.06 3.47
C GLY A 130 -7.95 -23.91 4.27
N LEU A 131 -9.03 -23.52 3.60
CA LEU A 131 -10.37 -23.37 4.18
C LEU A 131 -11.37 -24.40 3.65
N ALA A 132 -10.96 -25.32 2.77
CA ALA A 132 -11.84 -26.27 2.11
C ALA A 132 -12.61 -27.17 3.11
N ASP A 133 -11.93 -27.65 4.16
CA ASP A 133 -12.51 -28.45 5.24
C ASP A 133 -13.54 -27.70 6.11
N LYS A 134 -13.57 -26.36 6.00
CA LYS A 134 -14.42 -25.48 6.80
C LYS A 134 -15.55 -24.84 5.99
N ARG A 135 -15.74 -25.22 4.71
CA ARG A 135 -16.69 -24.57 3.81
C ARG A 135 -18.12 -24.46 4.37
N ASN A 136 -18.54 -25.42 5.17
CA ASN A 136 -19.88 -25.45 5.77
C ASN A 136 -19.93 -24.88 7.19
N ARG A 137 -18.82 -24.36 7.72
CA ARG A 137 -18.79 -23.73 9.04
C ARG A 137 -19.30 -22.29 8.97
N PRO A 138 -20.05 -21.83 9.99
CA PRO A 138 -20.42 -20.43 10.12
C PRO A 138 -19.17 -19.55 10.20
N VAL A 139 -19.19 -18.41 9.50
CA VAL A 139 -18.06 -17.45 9.47
C VAL A 139 -17.73 -16.91 10.88
N GLY A 140 -18.74 -16.82 11.76
CA GLY A 140 -18.54 -16.41 13.16
C GLY A 140 -17.59 -17.29 13.96
N SER A 141 -17.43 -18.59 13.58
CA SER A 141 -16.53 -19.53 14.24
C SER A 141 -15.07 -19.46 13.76
N LEU A 142 -14.77 -18.65 12.74
CA LEU A 142 -13.44 -18.55 12.17
C LEU A 142 -12.52 -17.61 12.99
N SER A 143 -11.22 -17.87 12.97
CA SER A 143 -10.22 -16.93 13.49
C SER A 143 -10.20 -15.63 12.67
N GLY A 144 -9.60 -14.55 13.20
CA GLY A 144 -9.45 -13.28 12.50
C GLY A 144 -8.73 -13.43 11.15
N GLY A 145 -7.61 -14.17 11.13
CA GLY A 145 -6.87 -14.44 9.90
C GLY A 145 -7.67 -15.24 8.88
N MET A 146 -8.45 -16.24 9.32
CA MET A 146 -9.32 -17.01 8.42
C MET A 146 -10.45 -16.17 7.85
N ARG A 147 -11.05 -15.29 8.65
CA ARG A 147 -12.06 -14.34 8.13
C ARG A 147 -11.44 -13.41 7.09
N ARG A 148 -10.24 -12.88 7.36
CA ARG A 148 -9.55 -12.00 6.41
C ARG A 148 -9.22 -12.71 5.10
N ALA A 149 -8.76 -13.94 5.19
CA ALA A 149 -8.56 -14.80 4.01
C ALA A 149 -9.87 -14.95 3.21
N LEU A 150 -10.98 -15.22 3.89
CA LEU A 150 -12.28 -15.36 3.25
C LEU A 150 -12.79 -14.04 2.63
N ASP A 151 -12.53 -12.87 3.24
CA ASP A 151 -12.84 -11.56 2.63
C ASP A 151 -12.15 -11.41 1.26
N ILE A 152 -10.88 -11.85 1.15
CA ILE A 152 -10.14 -11.80 -0.11
C ILE A 152 -10.73 -12.80 -1.11
N VAL A 153 -10.99 -14.05 -0.70
CA VAL A 153 -11.66 -15.06 -1.56
C VAL A 153 -12.96 -14.52 -2.12
N ARG A 154 -13.79 -13.91 -1.28
CA ARG A 154 -15.04 -13.28 -1.67
C ARG A 154 -14.81 -12.15 -2.69
N GLY A 155 -13.78 -11.31 -2.47
CA GLY A 155 -13.44 -10.21 -3.35
C GLY A 155 -12.97 -10.64 -4.75
N VAL A 156 -12.51 -11.89 -4.91
CA VAL A 156 -11.98 -12.39 -6.18
C VAL A 156 -12.82 -13.48 -6.85
N ILE A 157 -13.95 -13.88 -6.26
CA ILE A 157 -14.80 -14.97 -6.74
C ILE A 157 -15.30 -14.77 -8.19
N HIS A 158 -15.48 -13.52 -8.61
CA HIS A 158 -15.92 -13.16 -9.95
C HIS A 158 -14.77 -12.94 -10.96
N HIS A 159 -13.51 -13.20 -10.57
CA HIS A 159 -12.29 -13.03 -11.36
C HIS A 159 -12.10 -11.57 -11.84
N PRO A 160 -11.99 -10.62 -10.93
CA PRO A 160 -11.78 -9.21 -11.28
C PRO A 160 -10.46 -9.00 -12.03
N LYS A 161 -10.38 -7.89 -12.76
CA LYS A 161 -9.14 -7.45 -13.44
C LYS A 161 -8.21 -6.68 -12.51
N ILE A 162 -8.77 -6.08 -11.45
CA ILE A 162 -8.02 -5.36 -10.42
C ILE A 162 -8.61 -5.66 -9.03
N LEU A 163 -7.75 -5.87 -8.07
CA LEU A 163 -8.10 -6.08 -6.66
C LEU A 163 -7.68 -4.87 -5.85
N PHE A 164 -8.64 -4.21 -5.23
CA PHE A 164 -8.41 -3.16 -4.25
C PHE A 164 -8.41 -3.73 -2.84
N LEU A 165 -7.37 -3.44 -2.08
CA LEU A 165 -7.15 -3.92 -0.71
C LEU A 165 -6.97 -2.72 0.21
N ASP A 166 -7.99 -2.42 1.01
CA ASP A 166 -7.89 -1.32 1.99
C ASP A 166 -7.42 -1.88 3.33
N GLU A 167 -6.13 -1.63 3.65
CA GLU A 167 -5.43 -2.10 4.84
C GLU A 167 -5.67 -3.61 5.13
N PRO A 168 -5.28 -4.53 4.21
CA PRO A 168 -5.73 -5.91 4.22
C PRO A 168 -5.25 -6.74 5.40
N THR A 169 -4.23 -6.32 6.12
CA THR A 169 -3.61 -7.11 7.20
C THR A 169 -3.69 -6.46 8.58
N ILE A 170 -4.46 -5.36 8.69
CA ILE A 170 -4.65 -4.69 9.97
C ILE A 170 -5.19 -5.66 11.03
N GLY A 171 -4.61 -5.61 12.23
CA GLY A 171 -5.03 -6.48 13.34
C GLY A 171 -4.62 -7.96 13.21
N LEU A 172 -3.84 -8.33 12.20
CA LEU A 172 -3.28 -9.68 12.05
C LEU A 172 -1.87 -9.77 12.65
N ASP A 173 -1.55 -10.94 13.20
CA ASP A 173 -0.19 -11.28 13.57
C ASP A 173 0.71 -11.55 12.36
N LEU A 174 2.01 -11.51 12.54
CA LEU A 174 3.01 -11.66 11.47
C LEU A 174 2.87 -12.96 10.65
N PRO A 175 2.62 -14.16 11.25
CA PRO A 175 2.39 -15.38 10.49
C PRO A 175 1.15 -15.30 9.56
N ASN A 176 0.05 -14.73 10.04
CA ASN A 176 -1.16 -14.57 9.23
C ASN A 176 -0.98 -13.52 8.13
N ARG A 177 -0.28 -12.40 8.40
CA ARG A 177 0.08 -11.42 7.35
C ARG A 177 0.85 -12.10 6.23
N ARG A 178 1.90 -12.86 6.53
CA ARG A 178 2.72 -13.57 5.52
C ARG A 178 1.90 -14.56 4.69
N LYS A 179 0.92 -15.23 5.29
CA LYS A 179 0.01 -16.12 4.55
C LYS A 179 -0.85 -15.35 3.56
N ILE A 180 -1.42 -14.21 3.96
CA ILE A 180 -2.21 -13.34 3.10
C ILE A 180 -1.38 -12.85 1.91
N TRP A 181 -0.14 -12.39 2.16
CA TRP A 181 0.73 -11.89 1.08
C TRP A 181 1.08 -12.98 0.08
N ARG A 182 1.53 -14.14 0.52
CA ARG A 182 1.82 -15.28 -0.38
C ARG A 182 0.61 -15.64 -1.24
N PHE A 183 -0.57 -15.55 -0.68
CA PHE A 183 -1.78 -15.83 -1.42
C PHE A 183 -2.04 -14.78 -2.51
N ILE A 184 -1.96 -13.48 -2.17
CA ILE A 184 -2.17 -12.40 -3.14
C ILE A 184 -1.14 -12.50 -4.28
N GLU A 185 0.12 -12.79 -3.97
CA GLU A 185 1.19 -13.03 -4.94
C GLU A 185 0.86 -14.21 -5.87
N ASN A 186 0.45 -15.36 -5.32
CA ASN A 186 0.07 -16.52 -6.09
C ASN A 186 -1.13 -16.24 -7.00
N LEU A 187 -2.15 -15.57 -6.47
CA LEU A 187 -3.33 -15.19 -7.24
C LEU A 187 -2.97 -14.27 -8.40
N ARG A 188 -2.12 -13.27 -8.15
CA ARG A 188 -1.61 -12.36 -9.17
C ARG A 188 -0.81 -13.11 -10.25
N ALA A 189 0.10 -13.99 -9.84
CA ALA A 189 0.93 -14.76 -10.76
C ALA A 189 0.10 -15.64 -11.70
N GLN A 190 -1.01 -16.20 -11.21
CA GLN A 190 -1.90 -17.06 -11.99
C GLN A 190 -2.86 -16.28 -12.91
N SER A 191 -3.32 -15.10 -12.47
CA SER A 191 -4.39 -14.37 -13.16
C SER A 191 -3.91 -13.14 -13.95
N GLY A 192 -2.69 -12.67 -13.74
CA GLY A 192 -2.21 -11.40 -14.29
C GLY A 192 -2.94 -10.16 -13.73
N MET A 193 -3.67 -10.33 -12.63
CA MET A 193 -4.50 -9.29 -12.00
C MET A 193 -3.64 -8.14 -11.46
N THR A 194 -4.12 -6.93 -11.64
CA THR A 194 -3.55 -5.75 -10.97
C THR A 194 -3.97 -5.73 -9.51
N VAL A 195 -3.09 -5.33 -8.62
CA VAL A 195 -3.41 -5.15 -7.20
C VAL A 195 -3.07 -3.72 -6.78
N LEU A 196 -4.03 -3.05 -6.15
CA LEU A 196 -3.81 -1.77 -5.47
C LEU A 196 -4.10 -1.96 -3.98
N LEU A 197 -3.08 -1.83 -3.16
CA LEU A 197 -3.22 -1.89 -1.71
C LEU A 197 -3.04 -0.51 -1.09
N THR A 198 -3.77 -0.25 0.00
CA THR A 198 -3.41 0.80 0.95
C THR A 198 -2.80 0.15 2.19
N THR A 199 -1.77 0.75 2.71
CA THR A 199 -1.19 0.32 3.98
C THR A 199 -0.44 1.47 4.66
N HIS A 200 -0.28 1.36 5.95
CA HIS A 200 0.67 2.12 6.74
C HIS A 200 1.85 1.25 7.22
N TYR A 201 1.83 -0.06 6.90
CA TYR A 201 2.94 -0.98 7.18
C TYR A 201 3.92 -1.00 6.01
N LEU A 202 5.10 -0.47 6.21
CA LEU A 202 6.11 -0.33 5.15
C LEU A 202 6.69 -1.68 4.71
N GLU A 203 6.70 -2.68 5.59
CA GLU A 203 7.09 -4.05 5.25
C GLU A 203 6.22 -4.67 4.14
N GLU A 204 4.97 -4.23 4.01
CA GLU A 204 4.07 -4.68 2.95
C GLU A 204 4.38 -4.03 1.61
N ALA A 205 4.90 -2.81 1.66
CA ALA A 205 5.29 -2.06 0.49
C ALA A 205 6.53 -2.61 -0.21
N ASP A 206 7.40 -3.32 0.52
CA ASP A 206 8.60 -3.96 -0.05
C ASP A 206 8.24 -5.01 -1.12
N THR A 207 7.03 -5.59 -1.07
CA THR A 207 6.55 -6.57 -2.05
C THR A 207 5.91 -5.94 -3.29
N CYS A 208 5.67 -4.64 -3.28
CA CYS A 208 5.05 -3.92 -4.39
C CYS A 208 6.05 -3.67 -5.53
N ASP A 209 5.57 -3.74 -6.77
CA ASP A 209 6.37 -3.32 -7.94
C ASP A 209 6.61 -1.80 -7.94
N ARG A 210 5.59 -1.05 -7.52
CA ARG A 210 5.65 0.42 -7.33
C ARG A 210 4.85 0.84 -6.11
N VAL A 211 5.27 1.94 -5.52
CA VAL A 211 4.57 2.57 -4.40
C VAL A 211 4.40 4.06 -4.65
N ALA A 212 3.39 4.63 -4.02
CA ALA A 212 3.15 6.07 -4.00
C ALA A 212 2.86 6.53 -2.57
N PHE A 213 3.52 7.60 -2.15
CA PHE A 213 3.28 8.21 -0.86
C PHE A 213 2.26 9.34 -0.99
N ILE A 214 1.18 9.24 -0.18
CA ILE A 214 0.19 10.30 -0.03
C ILE A 214 0.35 10.96 1.34
N LYS A 215 0.38 12.30 1.32
CA LYS A 215 0.38 13.15 2.51
C LYS A 215 -0.62 14.29 2.31
N SER A 216 -1.53 14.47 3.28
CA SER A 216 -2.53 15.56 3.24
C SER A 216 -3.31 15.63 1.91
N GLY A 217 -3.72 14.48 1.40
CA GLY A 217 -4.50 14.37 0.17
C GLY A 217 -3.71 14.45 -1.14
N LYS A 218 -2.41 14.72 -1.09
CA LYS A 218 -1.54 14.88 -2.28
C LYS A 218 -0.59 13.71 -2.44
N LEU A 219 -0.34 13.33 -3.68
CA LEU A 219 0.76 12.43 -4.01
C LEU A 219 2.06 13.22 -3.89
N VAL A 220 2.98 12.74 -3.03
CA VAL A 220 4.26 13.40 -2.77
C VAL A 220 5.38 12.77 -3.58
N GLN A 221 5.40 11.45 -3.65
CA GLN A 221 6.43 10.69 -4.37
C GLN A 221 5.87 9.35 -4.87
N SER A 222 6.36 8.88 -6.01
CA SER A 222 6.04 7.56 -6.56
C SER A 222 7.23 6.96 -7.26
N GLY A 223 7.45 5.65 -7.10
CA GLY A 223 8.55 4.91 -7.72
C GLY A 223 8.52 3.44 -7.31
N SER A 224 9.49 2.65 -7.77
CA SER A 224 9.73 1.34 -7.17
C SER A 224 10.33 1.50 -5.77
N PRO A 225 10.12 0.55 -4.84
CA PRO A 225 10.77 0.56 -3.54
C PRO A 225 12.29 0.79 -3.62
N ALA A 226 12.94 0.11 -4.55
CA ALA A 226 14.39 0.22 -4.76
C ALA A 226 14.82 1.63 -5.21
N GLU A 227 14.10 2.24 -6.17
CA GLU A 227 14.37 3.62 -6.63
C GLU A 227 14.21 4.63 -5.49
N MET A 228 13.16 4.46 -4.69
CA MET A 228 12.90 5.32 -3.55
C MET A 228 13.96 5.21 -2.47
N ILE A 229 14.37 3.99 -2.12
CA ILE A 229 15.45 3.75 -1.16
C ILE A 229 16.76 4.35 -1.67
N ALA A 230 17.08 4.14 -2.95
CA ALA A 230 18.28 4.69 -3.57
C ALA A 230 18.33 6.23 -3.55
N SER A 231 17.16 6.91 -3.57
CA SER A 231 17.08 8.37 -3.50
C SER A 231 17.57 8.95 -2.17
N LEU A 232 17.65 8.15 -1.11
CA LEU A 232 18.18 8.56 0.20
C LEU A 232 19.70 8.55 0.26
N GLY A 233 20.38 8.03 -0.74
CA GLY A 233 21.81 7.79 -0.72
C GLY A 233 22.17 6.39 -0.25
N ARG A 234 23.43 6.18 0.14
CA ARG A 234 23.96 4.85 0.45
C ARG A 234 23.78 4.42 1.91
N TYR A 235 23.82 5.40 2.80
CA TYR A 235 23.71 5.17 4.24
C TYR A 235 22.79 6.19 4.90
N ILE A 236 22.14 5.75 5.97
CA ILE A 236 21.58 6.60 7.01
C ILE A 236 22.58 6.62 8.16
N VAL A 237 23.03 7.83 8.51
CA VAL A 237 23.95 8.05 9.63
C VAL A 237 23.14 8.52 10.82
N GLU A 238 23.23 7.78 11.92
CA GLU A 238 22.54 8.02 13.18
C GLU A 238 23.56 8.54 14.19
N ILE A 239 23.36 9.73 14.71
CA ILE A 239 24.25 10.35 15.67
C ILE A 239 23.48 10.67 16.95
N GLU A 240 23.82 10.01 18.02
CA GLU A 240 23.25 10.25 19.34
C GLU A 240 24.05 11.30 20.10
N SER A 241 23.38 12.37 20.57
CA SER A 241 23.98 13.46 21.32
C SER A 241 23.04 14.00 22.38
N PRO A 242 23.57 14.41 23.57
CA PRO A 242 22.78 15.12 24.56
C PRO A 242 22.24 16.47 24.03
N ASP A 243 22.97 17.09 23.10
CA ASP A 243 22.58 18.34 22.42
C ASP A 243 22.44 18.09 20.91
N VAL A 244 21.40 17.33 20.56
CA VAL A 244 21.09 16.99 19.17
C VAL A 244 20.76 18.22 18.32
N ALA A 245 20.25 19.29 18.91
CA ALA A 245 19.88 20.51 18.21
C ALA A 245 21.13 21.24 17.67
N THR A 246 22.11 21.50 18.54
CA THR A 246 23.37 22.12 18.15
C THR A 246 24.18 21.23 17.21
N LEU A 247 24.20 19.90 17.47
CA LEU A 247 24.83 18.91 16.57
C LEU A 247 24.26 19.00 15.16
N SER A 248 22.92 18.99 15.03
CA SER A 248 22.25 19.07 13.74
C SER A 248 22.61 20.33 12.96
N LEU A 249 22.65 21.48 13.63
CA LEU A 249 23.03 22.75 13.01
C LEU A 249 24.48 22.75 12.52
N ARG A 250 25.40 22.17 13.28
CA ARG A 250 26.83 22.12 12.90
C ARG A 250 27.10 21.16 11.78
N LEU A 251 26.43 20.02 11.74
CA LEU A 251 26.65 19.01 10.71
C LEU A 251 25.82 19.21 9.44
N ALA A 252 24.75 20.01 9.49
CA ALA A 252 23.93 20.31 8.30
C ALA A 252 24.71 20.86 7.09
N PRO A 253 25.74 21.73 7.23
CA PRO A 253 26.54 22.19 6.10
C PRO A 253 27.34 21.06 5.41
N VAL A 254 27.66 19.99 6.14
CA VAL A 254 28.49 18.87 5.64
C VAL A 254 27.63 17.71 5.18
N LEU A 255 26.61 17.33 5.96
CA LEU A 255 25.77 16.14 5.72
C LEU A 255 24.39 16.47 5.11
N GLY A 256 24.06 17.75 5.00
CA GLY A 256 22.74 18.19 4.54
C GLY A 256 21.68 18.18 5.66
N PRO A 257 20.39 18.29 5.28
CA PRO A 257 19.29 18.30 6.24
C PRO A 257 19.18 16.97 6.99
N CYS A 258 18.76 17.03 8.26
CA CYS A 258 18.56 15.84 9.08
C CYS A 258 17.12 15.71 9.58
N LEU A 259 16.75 14.50 9.96
CA LEU A 259 15.62 14.21 10.82
C LEU A 259 16.12 14.13 12.27
N ARG A 260 15.24 14.46 13.22
CA ARG A 260 15.56 14.38 14.65
C ARG A 260 14.48 13.64 15.39
N GLU A 261 14.90 12.66 16.21
CA GLU A 261 14.01 11.91 17.08
C GLU A 261 14.68 11.73 18.44
N GLY A 262 14.10 12.33 19.48
CA GLY A 262 14.73 12.35 20.82
C GLY A 262 16.12 12.96 20.76
N ASN A 263 17.11 12.17 21.17
CA ASN A 263 18.52 12.55 21.20
C ASN A 263 19.33 12.10 19.97
N ILE A 264 18.65 11.64 18.90
CA ILE A 264 19.28 11.09 17.71
C ILE A 264 18.99 12.02 16.51
N ALA A 265 20.05 12.34 15.76
CA ALA A 265 19.96 12.97 14.45
C ALA A 265 20.24 11.94 13.37
N TYR A 266 19.38 11.89 12.34
CA TYR A 266 19.51 11.03 11.18
C TYR A 266 19.89 11.86 9.97
N PHE A 267 20.99 11.52 9.32
CA PHE A 267 21.47 12.18 8.11
C PHE A 267 21.51 11.21 6.94
N ARG A 268 21.28 11.70 5.73
CA ARG A 268 21.51 10.94 4.49
C ARG A 268 22.97 11.06 4.11
N TYR A 269 23.60 9.94 3.74
CA TYR A 269 24.99 9.92 3.33
C TYR A 269 25.14 9.12 2.03
N ALA A 270 25.67 9.79 1.01
CA ALA A 270 25.76 9.22 -0.34
C ALA A 270 27.16 8.64 -0.66
N ASP A 271 28.20 9.03 0.11
CA ASP A 271 29.58 8.65 -0.14
C ASP A 271 29.86 7.21 0.37
N ASP A 272 30.83 6.56 -0.28
CA ASP A 272 31.35 5.24 0.14
C ASP A 272 32.39 5.34 1.25
N ASP A 273 33.01 6.52 1.40
CA ASP A 273 34.04 6.71 2.41
C ASP A 273 33.44 6.89 3.81
N VAL A 274 33.14 5.77 4.45
CA VAL A 274 32.68 5.75 5.85
C VAL A 274 33.76 6.19 6.84
N THR A 275 35.04 6.26 6.44
CA THR A 275 36.13 6.73 7.32
C THR A 275 35.97 8.21 7.65
N ARG A 276 35.42 8.98 6.71
CA ARG A 276 35.08 10.39 6.92
C ARG A 276 34.00 10.57 8.00
N LEU A 277 33.13 9.60 8.21
CA LEU A 277 32.11 9.65 9.28
C LEU A 277 32.76 9.63 10.68
N ALA A 278 33.90 8.95 10.84
CA ALA A 278 34.62 8.93 12.12
C ALA A 278 35.23 10.32 12.43
N SER A 279 35.68 11.08 11.43
CA SER A 279 36.22 12.43 11.63
C SER A 279 35.15 13.43 12.05
N LEU A 280 33.90 13.24 11.62
CA LEU A 280 32.76 14.11 11.97
C LEU A 280 32.53 14.18 13.50
N GLN A 281 32.87 13.12 14.22
CA GLN A 281 32.77 13.11 15.69
C GLN A 281 33.74 14.13 16.33
N SER A 282 34.92 14.28 15.74
CA SER A 282 35.93 15.24 16.21
C SER A 282 35.64 16.66 15.75
N GLU A 283 35.15 16.79 14.50
CA GLU A 283 34.84 18.11 13.90
C GLU A 283 33.60 18.75 14.50
N ALA A 284 32.64 17.97 14.96
CA ALA A 284 31.41 18.49 15.54
C ALA A 284 31.67 19.33 16.83
N GLY A 285 32.77 19.07 17.55
CA GLY A 285 33.11 19.78 18.80
C GLY A 285 32.01 19.67 19.86
N ILE A 286 31.18 18.62 19.78
CA ILE A 286 30.01 18.34 20.62
C ILE A 286 30.12 16.91 21.10
N GLN A 287 29.62 16.65 22.29
CA GLN A 287 29.62 15.33 22.84
C GLN A 287 28.73 14.39 22.00
N VAL A 288 29.33 13.44 21.31
CA VAL A 288 28.68 12.34 20.61
C VAL A 288 28.74 11.09 21.50
N ARG A 289 27.58 10.51 21.81
CA ARG A 289 27.48 9.28 22.59
C ARG A 289 27.64 8.05 21.73
N ALA A 290 27.01 8.07 20.55
CA ALA A 290 27.08 6.99 19.58
C ALA A 290 26.99 7.53 18.15
N LEU A 291 27.74 6.91 17.26
CA LEU A 291 27.63 7.10 15.81
C LEU A 291 27.48 5.74 15.18
N ARG A 292 26.43 5.58 14.37
CA ARG A 292 26.11 4.36 13.64
C ARG A 292 25.75 4.71 12.21
N TRP A 293 25.92 3.77 11.31
CA TRP A 293 25.44 3.88 9.94
C TRP A 293 24.84 2.55 9.51
N ARG A 294 23.82 2.62 8.67
CA ARG A 294 23.14 1.45 8.10
C ARG A 294 22.64 1.78 6.71
N GLN A 295 22.31 0.75 5.95
CA GLN A 295 21.62 0.94 4.69
C GLN A 295 20.23 1.55 4.93
N PRO A 296 19.75 2.45 4.04
CA PRO A 296 18.40 2.98 4.09
C PRO A 296 17.37 1.89 3.76
N ASN A 297 16.14 2.09 4.21
CA ASN A 297 14.99 1.26 3.92
C ASN A 297 13.75 2.14 3.64
N LEU A 298 12.61 1.53 3.27
CA LEU A 298 11.40 2.29 2.98
C LEU A 298 10.86 3.09 4.18
N ASN A 299 11.14 2.67 5.41
CA ASN A 299 10.76 3.44 6.59
C ASN A 299 11.46 4.80 6.62
N ASP A 300 12.74 4.82 6.24
CA ASP A 300 13.49 6.07 6.12
C ASP A 300 12.89 6.97 5.05
N VAL A 301 12.57 6.42 3.87
CA VAL A 301 11.89 7.18 2.80
C VAL A 301 10.61 7.81 3.33
N PHE A 302 9.77 7.02 4.02
CA PHE A 302 8.52 7.50 4.60
C PHE A 302 8.73 8.66 5.57
N LEU A 303 9.69 8.55 6.50
CA LEU A 303 10.00 9.59 7.47
C LEU A 303 10.49 10.89 6.77
N TRP A 304 11.38 10.77 5.79
CA TRP A 304 11.89 11.92 5.04
C TRP A 304 10.81 12.60 4.22
N VAL A 305 9.92 11.83 3.57
CA VAL A 305 8.74 12.35 2.85
C VAL A 305 7.75 13.01 3.82
N ALA A 306 7.50 12.37 4.97
CA ALA A 306 6.58 12.91 5.98
C ALA A 306 7.03 14.25 6.53
N GLU A 307 8.34 14.49 6.64
CA GLU A 307 8.91 15.75 7.09
C GLU A 307 9.11 16.79 5.96
N GLY A 308 8.84 16.40 4.70
CA GLY A 308 9.05 17.29 3.53
C GLY A 308 10.51 17.63 3.28
N LYS A 309 11.42 16.70 3.58
CA LYS A 309 12.88 16.85 3.47
C LYS A 309 13.51 15.99 2.37
N LEU A 310 12.69 15.34 1.57
CA LEU A 310 13.11 14.52 0.45
C LEU A 310 13.05 15.33 -0.85
#